data_3eb18b08bffc9897e9f6394a42a96602
#
_entry.id   3eb18b08bffc9897e9f6394a42a96602
#
_cell.length_a   1.000
_cell.length_b   1.000
_cell.length_c   1.000
_cell.angle_alpha   90.00
_cell.angle_beta   90.00
_cell.angle_gamma   90.00
#
_symmetry.space_group_name_H-M   'P 1'
#
loop_
_entity.id
_entity.type
_entity.pdbx_description
1 polymer ?
#
loop_
_entity_poly.entity_id
_entity_poly.type
_entity_poly.pdbx_seq_one_letter_code
_entity_poly.pdbx_strand_id
1 'polypeptide(L)'
;MTQHNTNGTAKDVVDILTTDHQEMMALAGQIKGSNDPQWRRDMADTLIAEVMRHAIAEEMYVYPAIEKYIPNGTEEVEHDKQEHDEIVQVMKQLEDCNAVDPVFMTQLEKLEGLLSHH
;
A
#
# COMPACT_ATOMS: atom_id res chain seq x y z
N MET A 1 28.50 5.57 -12.90
CA MET A 1 27.28 6.13 -13.44
C MET A 1 26.22 5.06 -13.67
N THR A 2 25.06 5.36 -13.24
CA THR A 2 23.95 4.43 -13.40
C THR A 2 23.37 4.56 -14.80
N GLN A 3 23.27 3.48 -15.48
CA GLN A 3 22.61 3.42 -16.76
C GLN A 3 21.15 3.13 -16.54
N HIS A 4 20.33 4.04 -16.98
CA HIS A 4 18.92 3.73 -17.09
C HIS A 4 18.65 3.31 -18.50
N ASN A 5 18.37 2.09 -18.57
CA ASN A 5 17.97 1.44 -19.77
C ASN A 5 16.49 1.72 -19.98
N THR A 6 16.13 2.27 -21.09
CA THR A 6 14.73 2.59 -21.39
C THR A 6 13.86 1.33 -21.40
N ASN A 7 14.43 0.19 -21.72
CA ASN A 7 13.71 -1.08 -21.71
C ASN A 7 13.46 -1.59 -20.29
N GLY A 8 14.18 -1.04 -19.31
CA GLY A 8 14.04 -1.43 -17.91
C GLY A 8 13.01 -0.63 -17.13
N THR A 9 12.38 0.40 -17.73
CA THR A 9 11.49 1.29 -16.98
C THR A 9 10.35 0.57 -16.28
N ALA A 10 9.66 -0.34 -16.98
CA ALA A 10 8.58 -1.12 -16.39
C ALA A 10 9.07 -2.04 -15.29
N LYS A 11 10.25 -2.64 -15.49
CA LYS A 11 10.87 -3.50 -14.49
C LYS A 11 11.28 -2.69 -13.26
N ASP A 12 11.82 -1.48 -13.47
CA ASP A 12 12.20 -0.60 -12.37
C ASP A 12 11.00 -0.23 -11.52
N VAL A 13 9.85 0.05 -12.14
CA VAL A 13 8.62 0.35 -11.44
C VAL A 13 8.15 -0.86 -10.63
N VAL A 14 8.19 -2.05 -11.21
CA VAL A 14 7.80 -3.29 -10.50
C VAL A 14 8.72 -3.52 -9.31
N ASP A 15 10.02 -3.33 -9.47
CA ASP A 15 10.99 -3.49 -8.38
C ASP A 15 10.73 -2.49 -7.25
N ILE A 16 10.45 -1.24 -7.60
CA ILE A 16 10.13 -0.20 -6.61
C ILE A 16 8.85 -0.56 -5.86
N LEU A 17 7.81 -0.96 -6.57
CA LEU A 17 6.52 -1.31 -5.95
C LEU A 17 6.64 -2.55 -5.07
N THR A 18 7.46 -3.53 -5.46
CA THR A 18 7.72 -4.71 -4.66
C THR A 18 8.44 -4.35 -3.36
N THR A 19 9.45 -3.50 -3.45
CA THR A 19 10.19 -3.02 -2.28
C THR A 19 9.27 -2.21 -1.37
N ASP A 20 8.48 -1.30 -1.92
CA ASP A 20 7.51 -0.51 -1.17
C ASP A 20 6.54 -1.41 -0.41
N HIS A 21 6.03 -2.45 -1.07
CA HIS A 21 5.12 -3.40 -0.45
C HIS A 21 5.77 -4.09 0.75
N GLN A 22 7.01 -4.56 0.60
CA GLN A 22 7.75 -5.20 1.67
C GLN A 22 7.98 -4.24 2.84
N GLU A 23 8.30 -2.99 2.55
CA GLU A 23 8.50 -1.96 3.58
C GLU A 23 7.20 -1.65 4.32
N MET A 24 6.08 -1.57 3.61
CA MET A 24 4.77 -1.34 4.23
C MET A 24 4.40 -2.48 5.17
N MET A 25 4.62 -3.72 4.76
CA MET A 25 4.34 -4.89 5.60
C MET A 25 5.23 -4.92 6.83
N ALA A 26 6.52 -4.59 6.67
CA ALA A 26 7.46 -4.52 7.78
C ALA A 26 7.05 -3.43 8.78
N LEU A 27 6.65 -2.26 8.27
CA LEU A 27 6.23 -1.15 9.12
C LEU A 27 4.96 -1.50 9.90
N ALA A 28 3.98 -2.13 9.25
CA ALA A 28 2.76 -2.60 9.93
C ALA A 28 3.12 -3.54 11.09
N GLY A 29 4.04 -4.47 10.86
CA GLY A 29 4.51 -5.38 11.91
C GLY A 29 5.19 -4.65 13.07
N GLN A 30 6.00 -3.64 12.76
CA GLN A 30 6.67 -2.83 13.79
C GLN A 30 5.65 -2.05 14.64
N ILE A 31 4.63 -1.49 14.01
CA ILE A 31 3.58 -0.77 14.73
C ILE A 31 2.85 -1.71 15.69
N LYS A 32 2.53 -2.92 15.25
CA LYS A 32 1.87 -3.93 16.11
C LYS A 32 2.74 -4.28 17.30
N GLY A 33 4.05 -4.31 17.11
CA GLY A 33 4.99 -4.67 18.16
C GLY A 33 5.30 -3.56 19.17
N SER A 34 4.87 -2.33 18.91
CA SER A 34 5.16 -1.20 19.78
C SER A 34 4.07 -1.01 20.82
N ASN A 35 4.49 -0.55 22.02
CA ASN A 35 3.56 -0.17 23.10
C ASN A 35 3.51 1.34 23.30
N ASP A 36 4.22 2.10 22.48
CA ASP A 36 4.24 3.56 22.58
C ASP A 36 3.15 4.16 21.70
N PRO A 37 2.09 4.75 22.29
CA PRO A 37 0.96 5.29 21.51
C PRO A 37 1.36 6.40 20.54
N GLN A 38 2.29 7.27 20.93
CA GLN A 38 2.71 8.36 20.05
C GLN A 38 3.48 7.82 18.85
N TRP A 39 4.38 6.88 19.10
CA TRP A 39 5.12 6.24 18.00
C TRP A 39 4.19 5.48 17.07
N ARG A 40 3.21 4.76 17.63
CA ARG A 40 2.20 4.08 16.84
C ARG A 40 1.45 5.04 15.94
N ARG A 41 1.05 6.20 16.48
CA ARG A 41 0.31 7.20 15.71
C ARG A 41 1.17 7.75 14.58
N ASP A 42 2.40 8.12 14.88
CA ASP A 42 3.30 8.69 13.90
C ASP A 42 3.62 7.69 12.78
N MET A 43 3.86 6.45 13.16
CA MET A 43 4.19 5.42 12.17
C MET A 43 2.97 4.96 11.37
N ALA A 44 1.79 4.96 11.96
CA ALA A 44 0.57 4.69 11.21
C ALA A 44 0.32 5.77 10.16
N ASP A 45 0.56 7.03 10.49
CA ASP A 45 0.44 8.13 9.53
C ASP A 45 1.46 7.97 8.39
N THR A 46 2.66 7.55 8.72
CA THR A 46 3.71 7.24 7.72
C THR A 46 3.27 6.09 6.82
N LEU A 47 2.74 5.02 7.40
CA LEU A 47 2.25 3.87 6.65
C LEU A 47 1.15 4.28 5.68
N ILE A 48 0.18 5.07 6.15
CA ILE A 48 -0.91 5.56 5.32
C ILE A 48 -0.36 6.35 4.12
N ALA A 49 0.60 7.24 4.37
CA ALA A 49 1.21 8.03 3.30
C ALA A 49 1.93 7.14 2.29
N GLU A 50 2.63 6.12 2.74
CA GLU A 50 3.32 5.17 1.86
C GLU A 50 2.34 4.36 1.02
N VAL A 51 1.25 3.89 1.62
CA VAL A 51 0.22 3.13 0.91
C VAL A 51 -0.43 4.00 -0.17
N MET A 52 -0.74 5.26 0.14
CA MET A 52 -1.33 6.18 -0.81
C MET A 52 -0.39 6.42 -2.00
N ARG A 53 0.89 6.64 -1.74
CA ARG A 53 1.88 6.84 -2.79
C ARG A 53 2.02 5.60 -3.67
N HIS A 54 2.03 4.42 -3.06
CA HIS A 54 2.10 3.14 -3.76
C HIS A 54 0.89 2.97 -4.68
N ALA A 55 -0.31 3.24 -4.19
CA ALA A 55 -1.55 3.14 -4.97
C ALA A 55 -1.54 4.10 -6.17
N ILE A 56 -1.07 5.32 -5.97
CA ILE A 56 -0.97 6.30 -7.05
C ILE A 56 0.01 5.82 -8.12
N ALA A 57 1.15 5.27 -7.72
CA ALA A 57 2.13 4.74 -8.67
C ALA A 57 1.54 3.58 -9.49
N GLU A 58 0.76 2.70 -8.89
CA GLU A 58 0.09 1.63 -9.60
C GLU A 58 -0.89 2.18 -10.63
N GLU A 59 -1.68 3.18 -10.25
CA GLU A 59 -2.64 3.81 -11.16
C GLU A 59 -1.95 4.47 -12.35
N MET A 60 -0.81 5.11 -12.12
CA MET A 60 -0.10 5.83 -13.17
C MET A 60 0.67 4.93 -14.13
N TYR A 61 1.25 3.84 -13.63
CA TYR A 61 2.21 3.05 -14.40
C TYR A 61 1.76 1.63 -14.66
N VAL A 62 1.11 0.99 -13.70
CA VAL A 62 0.76 -0.43 -13.79
C VAL A 62 -0.58 -0.62 -14.50
N TYR A 63 -1.60 0.13 -14.12
CA TYR A 63 -2.94 -0.04 -14.69
C TYR A 63 -2.97 0.20 -16.20
N PRO A 64 -2.35 1.26 -16.73
CA PRO A 64 -2.33 1.43 -18.19
C PRO A 64 -1.65 0.27 -18.92
N ALA A 65 -0.58 -0.28 -18.33
CA ALA A 65 0.11 -1.41 -18.92
C ALA A 65 -0.74 -2.68 -18.91
N ILE A 66 -1.44 -2.92 -17.80
CA ILE A 66 -2.34 -4.09 -17.69
C ILE A 66 -3.45 -3.99 -18.71
N GLU A 67 -4.08 -2.82 -18.83
CA GLU A 67 -5.17 -2.62 -19.78
C GLU A 67 -4.73 -2.79 -21.22
N LYS A 68 -3.47 -2.40 -21.51
CA LYS A 68 -2.95 -2.45 -22.88
C LYS A 68 -2.47 -3.84 -23.27
N TYR A 69 -1.82 -4.58 -22.36
CA TYR A 69 -1.09 -5.79 -22.71
C TYR A 69 -1.68 -7.09 -22.19
N ILE A 70 -2.62 -7.03 -21.23
CA ILE A 70 -3.15 -8.23 -20.60
C ILE A 70 -4.58 -8.48 -21.07
N PRO A 71 -4.92 -9.70 -21.56
CA PRO A 71 -6.30 -10.05 -21.85
C PRO A 71 -7.14 -9.87 -20.59
N ASN A 72 -8.32 -9.28 -20.73
CA ASN A 72 -9.20 -8.92 -19.62
C ASN A 72 -8.57 -7.92 -18.65
N GLY A 73 -7.59 -7.13 -19.13
CA GLY A 73 -6.89 -6.16 -18.29
C GLY A 73 -7.80 -5.13 -17.64
N THR A 74 -8.85 -4.70 -18.35
CA THR A 74 -9.81 -3.75 -17.79
C THR A 74 -10.53 -4.32 -16.58
N GLU A 75 -10.91 -5.59 -16.60
CA GLU A 75 -11.56 -6.26 -15.48
C GLU A 75 -10.60 -6.38 -14.29
N GLU A 76 -9.35 -6.73 -14.57
CA GLU A 76 -8.31 -6.82 -13.54
C GLU A 76 -8.08 -5.47 -12.86
N VAL A 77 -8.01 -4.39 -13.63
CA VAL A 77 -7.84 -3.05 -13.10
C VAL A 77 -9.05 -2.63 -12.25
N GLU A 78 -10.26 -2.93 -12.71
CA GLU A 78 -11.46 -2.61 -11.94
C GLU A 78 -11.50 -3.35 -10.60
N HIS A 79 -11.10 -4.62 -10.60
CA HIS A 79 -11.00 -5.40 -9.37
C HIS A 79 -9.98 -4.78 -8.41
N ASP A 80 -8.84 -4.38 -8.93
CA ASP A 80 -7.77 -3.78 -8.14
C ASP A 80 -8.19 -2.43 -7.55
N LYS A 81 -8.94 -1.63 -8.32
CA LYS A 81 -9.50 -0.37 -7.83
C LYS A 81 -10.46 -0.59 -6.68
N GLN A 82 -11.27 -1.64 -6.74
CA GLN A 82 -12.17 -1.99 -5.64
C GLN A 82 -11.39 -2.35 -4.38
N GLU A 83 -10.31 -3.09 -4.52
CA GLU A 83 -9.41 -3.39 -3.39
C GLU A 83 -8.79 -2.11 -2.82
N HIS A 84 -8.37 -1.20 -3.68
CA HIS A 84 -7.85 0.10 -3.24
C HIS A 84 -8.89 0.90 -2.45
N ASP A 85 -10.14 0.88 -2.88
CA ASP A 85 -11.23 1.55 -2.16
C ASP A 85 -11.41 0.98 -0.76
N GLU A 86 -11.34 -0.34 -0.60
CA GLU A 86 -11.39 -0.99 0.71
C GLU A 86 -10.23 -0.57 1.60
N ILE A 87 -9.03 -0.53 1.02
CA ILE A 87 -7.83 -0.08 1.73
C ILE A 87 -8.00 1.35 2.21
N VAL A 88 -8.50 2.24 1.36
CA VAL A 88 -8.75 3.64 1.72
C VAL A 88 -9.74 3.75 2.87
N GLN A 89 -10.81 2.97 2.87
CA GLN A 89 -11.80 2.97 3.94
C GLN A 89 -11.16 2.58 5.28
N VAL A 90 -10.34 1.53 5.27
CA VAL A 90 -9.65 1.09 6.48
C VAL A 90 -8.65 2.13 6.96
N MET A 91 -7.91 2.75 6.02
CA MET A 91 -6.95 3.79 6.37
C MET A 91 -7.63 5.02 6.99
N LYS A 92 -8.80 5.40 6.52
CA LYS A 92 -9.57 6.49 7.11
C LYS A 92 -9.95 6.18 8.55
N GLN A 93 -10.40 4.95 8.80
CA GLN A 93 -10.76 4.51 10.15
C GLN A 93 -9.53 4.48 11.06
N LEU A 94 -8.41 3.99 10.54
CA LEU A 94 -7.15 3.96 11.30
C LEU A 94 -6.66 5.38 11.63
N GLU A 95 -6.77 6.30 10.70
CA GLU A 95 -6.37 7.69 10.89
C GLU A 95 -7.20 8.36 11.99
N ASP A 96 -8.49 8.05 12.07
CA ASP A 96 -9.41 8.64 13.01
C ASP A 96 -9.37 8.00 14.39
N CYS A 97 -8.73 6.82 14.52
CA CYS A 97 -8.62 6.11 15.80
C CYS A 97 -7.54 6.72 16.69
N ASN A 98 -7.80 6.70 17.98
CA ASN A 98 -6.76 6.97 18.98
C ASN A 98 -5.86 5.73 19.09
N ALA A 99 -4.56 5.94 19.12
CA ALA A 99 -3.58 4.83 19.14
C ALA A 99 -3.64 3.97 20.39
N VAL A 100 -4.29 4.41 21.46
CA VAL A 100 -4.52 3.61 22.67
C VAL A 100 -5.83 2.83 22.62
N ASP A 101 -6.68 3.10 21.65
CA ASP A 101 -7.97 2.43 21.49
C ASP A 101 -7.74 1.04 20.88
N PRO A 102 -8.41 -0.02 21.41
CA PRO A 102 -8.33 -1.35 20.79
C PRO A 102 -8.72 -1.36 19.30
N VAL A 103 -9.57 -0.45 18.87
CA VAL A 103 -9.97 -0.32 17.46
C VAL A 103 -8.77 -0.01 16.57
N PHE A 104 -7.79 0.73 17.09
CA PHE A 104 -6.55 1.03 16.34
C PHE A 104 -5.88 -0.26 15.87
N MET A 105 -5.66 -1.19 16.78
CA MET A 105 -5.00 -2.46 16.44
C MET A 105 -5.85 -3.29 15.47
N THR A 106 -7.15 -3.32 15.68
CA THR A 106 -8.08 -4.03 14.80
C THR A 106 -8.01 -3.47 13.37
N GLN A 107 -8.01 -2.15 13.22
CA GLN A 107 -7.93 -1.54 11.90
C GLN A 107 -6.56 -1.73 11.26
N LEU A 108 -5.49 -1.67 12.06
CA LEU A 108 -4.14 -1.93 11.57
C LEU A 108 -4.00 -3.34 11.03
N GLU A 109 -4.50 -4.33 11.74
CA GLU A 109 -4.47 -5.73 11.31
C GLU A 109 -5.30 -5.95 10.05
N LYS A 110 -6.43 -5.27 9.96
CA LYS A 110 -7.28 -5.32 8.77
C LYS A 110 -6.57 -4.72 7.56
N LEU A 111 -5.88 -3.60 7.74
CA LEU A 111 -5.07 -2.99 6.68
C LEU A 111 -3.95 -3.94 6.26
N GLU A 112 -3.25 -4.52 7.22
CA GLU A 112 -2.17 -5.47 6.95
C GLU A 112 -2.67 -6.65 6.11
N GLY A 113 -3.84 -7.20 6.47
CA GLY A 113 -4.45 -8.30 5.72
C GLY A 113 -4.79 -7.90 4.28
N LEU A 114 -5.35 -6.72 4.08
CA LEU A 114 -5.67 -6.22 2.74
C LEU A 114 -4.40 -6.00 1.91
N LEU A 115 -3.35 -5.44 2.52
CA LEU A 115 -2.07 -5.23 1.84
C LEU A 115 -1.40 -6.54 1.46
N SER A 116 -1.50 -7.56 2.30
CA SER A 116 -0.88 -8.86 2.00
C SER A 116 -1.57 -9.58 0.84
N HIS A 117 -2.85 -9.31 0.62
CA HIS A 117 -3.59 -9.86 -0.52
C HIS A 117 -3.34 -9.09 -1.81
N HIS A 118 -2.91 -7.89 -1.69
CA HIS A 118 -2.69 -7.01 -2.82
C HIS A 118 -1.29 -7.20 -3.38
#